data_bb3fe36c77fab770e0d41a0cad19b1e0
#
_entry.id   bb3fe36c77fab770e0d41a0cad19b1e0
#
_cell.length_a   1.000
_cell.length_b   1.000
_cell.length_c   1.000
_cell.angle_alpha   90.00
_cell.angle_beta   90.00
_cell.angle_gamma   90.00
#
_symmetry.space_group_name_H-M   'P 1'
#
loop_
_entity.id
_entity.type
_entity.pdbx_description
1 polymer ?
#
loop_
_entity_poly.entity_id
_entity_poly.type
_entity_poly.pdbx_seq_one_letter_code
_entity_poly.pdbx_strand_id
1 'polypeptide(L)'
;MLGLLRQLRDEYRLAIVLITHEMDAVRAAADAVAEIRDGAIVQYGQVKELLARPDSLLGQQLLPLSPIAVNSDLLLRLSYRWDVPVATDWISRLSHQHALQIDLLGGHVEVINGQLAGRLQVGVRFQGQRLSADRTIVLLAQLGIAAEILAHAPELQEAV
;
A
#
# COMPACT_ATOMS: atom_id res chain seq x y z
N MET A 1 -17.16 -6.87 -18.11
CA MET A 1 -16.22 -7.53 -19.06
C MET A 1 -15.09 -8.26 -18.32
N LEU A 2 -14.37 -7.64 -17.40
CA LEU A 2 -13.22 -8.26 -16.68
C LEU A 2 -13.62 -9.47 -15.82
N GLY A 3 -14.80 -9.46 -15.19
CA GLY A 3 -15.31 -10.61 -14.44
C GLY A 3 -15.52 -11.86 -15.31
N LEU A 4 -15.92 -11.66 -16.56
CA LEU A 4 -16.07 -12.76 -17.53
C LEU A 4 -14.72 -13.38 -17.89
N LEU A 5 -13.67 -12.57 -18.03
CA LEU A 5 -12.31 -13.09 -18.30
C LEU A 5 -11.82 -13.98 -17.15
N ARG A 6 -12.05 -13.58 -15.90
CA ARG A 6 -11.72 -14.42 -14.74
C ARG A 6 -12.50 -15.73 -14.74
N GLN A 7 -13.81 -15.65 -14.96
CA GLN A 7 -14.66 -16.85 -15.04
C GLN A 7 -14.18 -17.81 -16.14
N LEU A 8 -13.89 -17.31 -17.33
CA LEU A 8 -13.38 -18.14 -18.44
C LEU A 8 -12.00 -18.73 -18.11
N ARG A 9 -11.11 -17.95 -17.49
CA ARG A 9 -9.81 -18.44 -17.03
C ARG A 9 -9.96 -19.62 -16.09
N ASP A 10 -10.81 -19.50 -15.09
CA ASP A 10 -10.99 -20.50 -14.05
C ASP A 10 -11.72 -21.73 -14.58
N GLU A 11 -12.75 -21.55 -15.41
CA GLU A 11 -13.55 -22.62 -15.99
C GLU A 11 -12.75 -23.46 -17.00
N TYR A 12 -11.99 -22.78 -17.88
CA TYR A 12 -11.23 -23.45 -18.96
C TYR A 12 -9.75 -23.61 -18.63
N ARG A 13 -9.28 -23.21 -17.44
CA ARG A 13 -7.87 -23.23 -17.01
C ARG A 13 -6.94 -22.53 -18.00
N LEU A 14 -7.35 -21.35 -18.47
CA LEU A 14 -6.63 -20.57 -19.46
C LEU A 14 -5.53 -19.74 -18.83
N ALA A 15 -4.43 -19.55 -19.55
CA ALA A 15 -3.49 -18.46 -19.34
C ALA A 15 -3.91 -17.28 -20.22
N ILE A 16 -4.20 -16.13 -19.63
CA ILE A 16 -4.64 -14.93 -20.34
C ILE A 16 -3.57 -13.87 -20.22
N VAL A 17 -3.12 -13.32 -21.34
CA VAL A 17 -2.23 -12.15 -21.39
C VAL A 17 -3.05 -10.95 -21.86
N LEU A 18 -3.11 -9.92 -21.03
CA LEU A 18 -3.80 -8.65 -21.33
C LEU A 18 -2.77 -7.55 -21.46
N ILE A 19 -2.76 -6.83 -22.57
CA ILE A 19 -1.96 -5.62 -22.78
C ILE A 19 -2.89 -4.43 -22.60
N THR A 20 -2.62 -3.58 -21.61
CA THR A 20 -3.44 -2.42 -21.26
C THR A 20 -2.62 -1.36 -20.57
N HIS A 21 -3.08 -0.13 -20.63
CA HIS A 21 -2.59 0.98 -19.79
C HIS A 21 -3.60 1.33 -18.67
N GLU A 22 -4.69 0.60 -18.56
CA GLU A 22 -5.72 0.81 -17.55
C GLU A 22 -5.38 0.05 -16.25
N MET A 23 -4.93 0.77 -15.22
CA MET A 23 -4.56 0.16 -13.93
C MET A 23 -5.75 -0.50 -13.22
N ASP A 24 -6.96 0.01 -13.43
CA ASP A 24 -8.19 -0.60 -12.91
C ASP A 24 -8.43 -2.00 -13.49
N ALA A 25 -8.15 -2.18 -14.79
CA ALA A 25 -8.24 -3.49 -15.42
C ALA A 25 -7.19 -4.46 -14.88
N VAL A 26 -5.97 -3.98 -14.63
CA VAL A 26 -4.90 -4.78 -14.00
C VAL A 26 -5.31 -5.22 -12.60
N ARG A 27 -5.76 -4.29 -11.74
CA ARG A 27 -6.22 -4.64 -10.38
C ARG A 27 -7.37 -5.63 -10.39
N ALA A 28 -8.31 -5.44 -11.32
CA ALA A 28 -9.52 -6.26 -11.39
C ALA A 28 -9.28 -7.67 -11.93
N ALA A 29 -8.27 -7.94 -12.75
CA ALA A 29 -8.16 -9.20 -13.49
C ALA A 29 -6.79 -9.88 -13.42
N ALA A 30 -5.70 -9.16 -13.17
CA ALA A 30 -4.36 -9.71 -13.27
C ALA A 30 -3.90 -10.40 -11.97
N ASP A 31 -3.20 -11.52 -12.09
CA ASP A 31 -2.47 -12.17 -11.00
C ASP A 31 -1.03 -11.63 -10.93
N ALA A 32 -0.44 -11.35 -12.09
CA ALA A 32 0.89 -10.77 -12.23
C ALA A 32 0.87 -9.67 -13.29
N VAL A 33 1.82 -8.75 -13.21
CA VAL A 33 1.96 -7.63 -14.14
C VAL A 33 3.41 -7.46 -14.56
N ALA A 34 3.61 -7.13 -15.82
CA ALA A 34 4.89 -6.73 -16.40
C ALA A 34 4.78 -5.32 -16.97
N GLU A 35 5.65 -4.42 -16.56
CA GLU A 35 5.77 -3.10 -17.18
C GLU A 35 6.72 -3.21 -18.37
N ILE A 36 6.25 -2.77 -19.54
CA ILE A 36 7.05 -2.72 -20.75
C ILE A 36 7.36 -1.25 -21.06
N ARG A 37 8.65 -0.96 -21.26
CA ARG A 37 9.11 0.35 -21.69
C ARG A 37 10.17 0.17 -22.78
N ASP A 38 10.01 0.90 -23.89
CA ASP A 38 10.92 0.84 -25.06
C ASP A 38 11.15 -0.60 -25.58
N GLY A 39 10.09 -1.44 -25.53
CA GLY A 39 10.14 -2.83 -26.00
C GLY A 39 10.78 -3.83 -25.04
N ALA A 40 11.19 -3.39 -23.84
CA ALA A 40 11.78 -4.24 -22.81
C ALA A 40 10.91 -4.31 -21.56
N ILE A 41 10.93 -5.46 -20.87
CA ILE A 41 10.32 -5.60 -19.56
C ILE A 41 11.25 -4.92 -18.54
N VAL A 42 10.79 -3.83 -17.94
CA VAL A 42 11.54 -3.06 -16.94
C VAL A 42 11.20 -3.45 -15.51
N GLN A 43 9.99 -3.97 -15.28
CA GLN A 43 9.55 -4.49 -13.99
C GLN A 43 8.54 -5.62 -14.19
N TYR A 44 8.57 -6.62 -13.30
CA TYR A 44 7.62 -7.74 -13.27
C TYR A 44 7.37 -8.16 -11.82
N GLY A 45 6.14 -8.59 -11.53
CA GLY A 45 5.82 -9.17 -10.23
C GLY A 45 4.35 -9.57 -10.09
N GLN A 46 4.05 -10.32 -9.04
CA GLN A 46 2.68 -10.61 -8.68
C GLN A 46 2.01 -9.35 -8.12
N VAL A 47 0.78 -9.07 -8.52
CA VAL A 47 0.05 -7.86 -8.09
C VAL A 47 0.00 -7.76 -6.56
N LYS A 48 -0.28 -8.87 -5.86
CA LYS A 48 -0.32 -8.92 -4.39
C LYS A 48 1.01 -8.51 -3.73
N GLU A 49 2.13 -8.93 -4.30
CA GLU A 49 3.48 -8.63 -3.76
C GLU A 49 3.85 -7.16 -4.01
N LEU A 50 3.57 -6.66 -5.21
CA LEU A 50 3.82 -5.28 -5.58
C LEU A 50 3.01 -4.30 -4.73
N LEU A 51 1.74 -4.63 -4.44
CA LEU A 51 0.87 -3.81 -3.59
C LEU A 51 1.27 -3.83 -2.12
N ALA A 52 1.83 -4.95 -1.63
CA ALA A 52 2.29 -5.08 -0.25
C ALA A 52 3.62 -4.35 0.03
N ARG A 53 4.32 -3.91 -1.00
CA ARG A 53 5.59 -3.19 -0.88
C ARG A 53 5.37 -1.68 -1.00
N PRO A 54 5.60 -0.88 0.06
CA PRO A 54 5.36 0.55 0.03
C PRO A 54 6.28 1.29 -0.96
N ASP A 55 7.49 0.79 -1.19
CA ASP A 55 8.51 1.33 -2.10
C ASP A 55 8.30 0.94 -3.58
N SER A 56 7.39 0.00 -3.88
CA SER A 56 7.15 -0.46 -5.24
C SER A 56 6.59 0.62 -6.16
N LEU A 57 7.33 1.03 -7.19
CA LEU A 57 6.87 2.02 -8.18
C LEU A 57 5.64 1.54 -8.93
N LEU A 58 5.64 0.27 -9.37
CA LEU A 58 4.48 -0.32 -10.06
C LEU A 58 3.29 -0.48 -9.11
N GLY A 59 3.53 -0.82 -7.82
CA GLY A 59 2.50 -0.82 -6.79
C GLY A 59 1.91 0.58 -6.55
N GLN A 60 2.71 1.64 -6.67
CA GLN A 60 2.24 3.03 -6.60
C GLN A 60 1.40 3.43 -7.80
N GLN A 61 1.69 2.91 -8.99
CA GLN A 61 0.85 3.12 -10.17
C GLN A 61 -0.47 2.35 -10.06
N LEU A 62 -0.44 1.15 -9.49
CA LEU A 62 -1.65 0.34 -9.26
C LEU A 62 -2.59 1.00 -8.25
N LEU A 63 -2.07 1.54 -7.15
CA LEU A 63 -2.82 2.27 -6.12
C LEU A 63 -2.12 3.61 -5.85
N PRO A 64 -2.39 4.65 -6.65
CA PRO A 64 -1.74 5.94 -6.53
C PRO A 64 -2.15 6.67 -5.25
N LEU A 65 -1.18 7.34 -4.63
CA LEU A 65 -1.40 8.23 -3.49
C LEU A 65 -1.00 9.65 -3.89
N SER A 66 -1.87 10.61 -3.58
CA SER A 66 -1.53 12.03 -3.74
C SER A 66 -0.60 12.47 -2.61
N PRO A 67 0.47 13.22 -2.89
CA PRO A 67 1.29 13.81 -1.85
C PRO A 67 0.48 14.84 -1.05
N ILE A 68 0.49 14.72 0.28
CA ILE A 68 -0.19 15.66 1.18
C ILE A 68 0.83 16.13 2.21
N ALA A 69 1.01 17.44 2.33
CA ALA A 69 1.81 18.04 3.41
C ALA A 69 0.95 18.18 4.66
N VAL A 70 1.44 17.70 5.81
CA VAL A 70 0.73 17.77 7.10
C VAL A 70 1.71 17.99 8.24
N ASN A 71 1.25 18.72 9.24
CA ASN A 71 2.01 18.88 10.49
C ASN A 71 1.93 17.59 11.32
N SER A 72 2.91 16.73 11.17
CA SER A 72 3.04 15.43 11.83
C SER A 72 4.49 15.22 12.30
N ASP A 73 4.71 14.37 13.29
CA ASP A 73 6.07 13.99 13.71
C ASP A 73 6.72 13.03 12.71
N LEU A 74 5.91 12.14 12.11
CA LEU A 74 6.31 11.25 11.04
C LEU A 74 5.26 11.27 9.92
N LEU A 75 5.71 11.24 8.69
CA LEU A 75 4.89 10.97 7.52
C LEU A 75 5.26 9.59 6.98
N LEU A 76 4.29 8.69 6.91
CA LEU A 76 4.51 7.31 6.51
C LEU A 76 3.65 6.94 5.29
N ARG A 77 4.24 6.15 4.40
CA ARG A 77 3.52 5.37 3.41
C ARG A 77 3.37 3.96 3.92
N LEU A 78 2.15 3.46 3.94
CA LEU A 78 1.81 2.14 4.44
C LEU A 78 1.31 1.25 3.31
N SER A 79 1.62 -0.05 3.40
CA SER A 79 1.04 -1.07 2.52
C SER A 79 0.64 -2.28 3.35
N TYR A 80 -0.55 -2.82 3.08
CA TYR A 80 -0.99 -4.04 3.71
C TYR A 80 -0.23 -5.23 3.16
N ARG A 81 0.23 -6.08 4.05
CA ARG A 81 0.98 -7.29 3.69
C ARG A 81 0.00 -8.37 3.24
N TRP A 82 0.44 -9.17 2.27
CA TRP A 82 -0.36 -10.29 1.76
C TRP A 82 -0.16 -11.59 2.55
N ASP A 83 0.99 -11.73 3.22
CA ASP A 83 1.45 -12.93 3.92
C ASP A 83 1.04 -12.97 5.40
N VAL A 84 0.53 -11.86 5.93
CA VAL A 84 0.09 -11.72 7.31
C VAL A 84 -1.29 -11.05 7.33
N PRO A 85 -2.26 -11.60 8.08
CA PRO A 85 -3.56 -10.95 8.25
C PRO A 85 -3.41 -9.54 8.81
N VAL A 86 -4.03 -8.56 8.16
CA VAL A 86 -4.02 -7.18 8.64
C VAL A 86 -5.04 -7.02 9.76
N ALA A 87 -4.61 -6.49 10.90
CA ALA A 87 -5.52 -6.07 11.95
C ALA A 87 -6.28 -4.82 11.50
N THR A 88 -7.55 -4.96 11.14
CA THR A 88 -8.37 -3.84 10.60
C THR A 88 -8.58 -2.71 11.60
N ASP A 89 -8.40 -2.96 12.88
CA ASP A 89 -8.47 -2.02 13.99
C ASP A 89 -7.09 -1.42 14.39
N TRP A 90 -6.09 -1.52 13.52
CA TRP A 90 -4.70 -1.15 13.80
C TRP A 90 -4.53 0.32 14.26
N ILE A 91 -5.31 1.26 13.70
CA ILE A 91 -5.28 2.68 14.12
C ILE A 91 -5.68 2.78 15.58
N SER A 92 -6.81 2.18 15.94
CA SER A 92 -7.33 2.19 17.30
C SER A 92 -6.36 1.53 18.29
N ARG A 93 -5.79 0.39 17.92
CA ARG A 93 -4.79 -0.31 18.75
C ARG A 93 -3.57 0.56 19.02
N LEU A 94 -2.96 1.12 17.99
CA LEU A 94 -1.78 1.96 18.14
C LEU A 94 -2.07 3.24 18.94
N SER A 95 -3.24 3.86 18.70
CA SER A 95 -3.65 5.05 19.43
C SER A 95 -3.84 4.78 20.92
N HIS A 96 -4.51 3.69 21.29
CA HIS A 96 -4.76 3.36 22.70
C HIS A 96 -3.53 2.80 23.43
N GLN A 97 -2.74 1.94 22.77
CA GLN A 97 -1.65 1.23 23.42
C GLN A 97 -0.36 2.04 23.48
N HIS A 98 -0.16 2.96 22.55
CA HIS A 98 1.10 3.69 22.39
C HIS A 98 0.95 5.21 22.39
N ALA A 99 -0.24 5.73 22.71
CA ALA A 99 -0.55 7.17 22.69
C ALA A 99 -0.14 7.86 21.38
N LEU A 100 -0.40 7.18 20.25
CA LEU A 100 -0.17 7.72 18.92
C LEU A 100 -1.46 8.34 18.38
N GLN A 101 -1.37 9.54 17.88
CA GLN A 101 -2.42 10.09 17.02
C GLN A 101 -2.04 9.79 15.57
N ILE A 102 -2.94 9.10 14.85
CA ILE A 102 -2.74 8.70 13.48
C ILE A 102 -3.79 9.40 12.62
N ASP A 103 -3.33 10.28 11.76
CA ASP A 103 -4.16 11.01 10.81
C ASP A 103 -4.08 10.31 9.45
N LEU A 104 -5.20 9.79 8.96
CA LEU A 104 -5.29 9.21 7.63
C LEU A 104 -5.37 10.33 6.60
N LEU A 105 -4.32 10.48 5.80
CA LEU A 105 -4.16 11.58 4.84
C LEU A 105 -4.68 11.22 3.45
N GLY A 106 -4.68 9.95 3.11
CA GLY A 106 -5.18 9.43 1.85
C GLY A 106 -4.88 7.96 1.70
N GLY A 107 -5.50 7.33 0.71
CA GLY A 107 -5.21 5.94 0.42
C GLY A 107 -6.34 5.21 -0.26
N HIS A 108 -6.01 3.98 -0.62
CA HIS A 108 -6.93 3.02 -1.19
C HIS A 108 -6.86 1.73 -0.39
N VAL A 109 -8.03 1.18 -0.07
CA VAL A 109 -8.17 -0.16 0.51
C VAL A 109 -9.25 -0.88 -0.29
N GLU A 110 -8.90 -2.01 -0.86
CA GLU A 110 -9.84 -2.81 -1.65
C GLU A 110 -9.50 -4.30 -1.55
N VAL A 111 -10.43 -5.16 -1.94
CA VAL A 111 -10.20 -6.60 -2.04
C VAL A 111 -9.73 -6.94 -3.44
N ILE A 112 -8.48 -7.39 -3.56
CA ILE A 112 -7.87 -7.82 -4.82
C ILE A 112 -7.57 -9.31 -4.72
N ASN A 113 -8.13 -10.10 -5.64
CA ASN A 113 -7.97 -11.57 -5.66
C ASN A 113 -8.33 -12.24 -4.32
N GLY A 114 -9.39 -11.76 -3.66
CA GLY A 114 -9.86 -12.30 -2.37
C GLY A 114 -9.03 -11.88 -1.16
N GLN A 115 -8.05 -11.00 -1.32
CA GLN A 115 -7.20 -10.50 -0.23
C GLN A 115 -7.35 -8.98 -0.07
N LEU A 116 -7.28 -8.53 1.17
CA LEU A 116 -7.31 -7.10 1.47
C LEU A 116 -5.98 -6.48 1.05
N ALA A 117 -6.03 -5.60 0.05
CA ALA A 117 -4.92 -4.78 -0.39
C ALA A 117 -5.15 -3.33 0.08
N GLY A 118 -4.11 -2.69 0.57
CA GLY A 118 -4.21 -1.31 1.01
C GLY A 118 -2.89 -0.57 0.83
N ARG A 119 -2.99 0.66 0.33
CA ARG A 119 -1.89 1.63 0.30
C ARG A 119 -2.41 2.92 0.89
N LEU A 120 -1.77 3.36 1.95
CA LEU A 120 -2.22 4.51 2.75
C LEU A 120 -1.07 5.48 2.94
N GLN A 121 -1.40 6.75 3.12
CA GLN A 121 -0.49 7.77 3.61
C GLN A 121 -1.04 8.27 4.94
N VAL A 122 -0.21 8.25 5.97
CA VAL A 122 -0.60 8.64 7.31
C VAL A 122 0.41 9.60 7.92
N GLY A 123 -0.11 10.56 8.68
CA GLY A 123 0.66 11.38 9.60
C GLY A 123 0.58 10.78 10.99
N VAL A 124 1.71 10.68 11.68
CA VAL A 124 1.78 10.20 13.07
C VAL A 124 2.24 11.33 13.95
N ARG A 125 1.50 11.58 15.04
CA ARG A 125 1.87 12.51 16.13
C ARG A 125 1.98 11.74 17.45
N PHE A 126 3.03 12.01 18.20
CA PHE A 126 3.26 11.40 19.51
C PHE A 126 2.58 12.23 20.61
N GLN A 127 1.61 11.64 21.32
CA GLN A 127 0.89 12.33 22.42
C GLN A 127 1.52 12.10 23.81
N GLY A 128 2.66 11.42 23.86
CA GLY A 128 3.36 11.06 25.10
C GLY A 128 4.84 10.88 24.86
N GLN A 129 5.39 9.77 25.36
CA GLN A 129 6.79 9.44 25.10
C GLN A 129 7.00 9.22 23.60
N ARG A 130 7.93 9.99 23.01
CA ARG A 130 8.24 9.91 21.60
C ARG A 130 8.86 8.55 21.26
N LEU A 131 8.15 7.77 20.47
CA LEU A 131 8.69 6.53 19.91
C LEU A 131 9.67 6.87 18.78
N SER A 132 10.70 6.04 18.62
CA SER A 132 11.54 6.15 17.42
C SER A 132 10.75 5.71 16.16
N ALA A 133 11.15 6.23 15.01
CA ALA A 133 10.57 5.83 13.73
C ALA A 133 10.67 4.30 13.51
N ASP A 134 11.82 3.70 13.82
CA ASP A 134 12.04 2.25 13.72
C ASP A 134 11.07 1.47 14.61
N ARG A 135 10.82 1.94 15.83
CA ARG A 135 9.88 1.29 16.74
C ARG A 135 8.46 1.37 16.19
N THR A 136 8.08 2.48 15.59
CA THR A 136 6.77 2.66 14.95
C THR A 136 6.60 1.68 13.77
N ILE A 137 7.63 1.53 12.94
CA ILE A 137 7.63 0.55 11.83
C ILE A 137 7.47 -0.88 12.34
N VAL A 138 8.19 -1.26 13.41
CA VAL A 138 8.08 -2.60 14.01
C VAL A 138 6.67 -2.88 14.53
N LEU A 139 6.03 -1.91 15.18
CA LEU A 139 4.66 -2.04 15.67
C LEU A 139 3.66 -2.22 14.53
N LEU A 140 3.81 -1.47 13.44
CA LEU A 140 3.00 -1.63 12.23
C LEU A 140 3.20 -3.01 11.59
N ALA A 141 4.45 -3.47 11.50
CA ALA A 141 4.77 -4.78 10.92
C ALA A 141 4.12 -5.94 11.69
N GLN A 142 4.02 -5.85 13.01
CA GLN A 142 3.31 -6.83 13.87
C GLN A 142 1.81 -6.89 13.57
N LEU A 143 1.23 -5.82 13.02
CA LEU A 143 -0.17 -5.71 12.64
C LEU A 143 -0.43 -6.02 11.15
N GLY A 144 0.57 -6.57 10.45
CA GLY A 144 0.46 -6.94 9.03
C GLY A 144 0.64 -5.77 8.07
N ILE A 145 1.31 -4.70 8.50
CA ILE A 145 1.47 -3.47 7.73
C ILE A 145 2.95 -3.19 7.49
N ALA A 146 3.35 -3.07 6.24
CA ALA A 146 4.66 -2.58 5.84
C ALA A 146 4.64 -1.05 5.77
N ALA A 147 5.69 -0.39 6.25
CA ALA A 147 5.78 1.06 6.30
C ALA A 147 7.10 1.58 5.74
N GLU A 148 7.02 2.71 5.05
CA GLU A 148 8.14 3.50 4.56
C GLU A 148 8.03 4.91 5.13
N ILE A 149 9.14 5.46 5.62
CA ILE A 149 9.19 6.83 6.12
C ILE A 149 9.34 7.76 4.91
N LEU A 150 8.41 8.69 4.76
CA LEU A 150 8.46 9.72 3.72
C LEU A 150 9.15 10.99 4.21
N ALA A 151 8.89 11.40 5.46
CA ALA A 151 9.50 12.57 6.09
C ALA A 151 9.43 12.50 7.62
N HIS A 152 10.32 13.23 8.27
CA HIS A 152 10.35 13.49 9.71
C HIS A 152 9.97 14.95 10.02
N ALA A 153 9.59 15.24 11.27
CA ALA A 153 9.15 16.56 11.72
C ALA A 153 10.02 17.76 11.28
N PRO A 154 11.36 17.70 11.26
CA PRO A 154 12.20 18.83 10.81
C PRO A 154 11.98 19.18 9.34
N GLU A 155 11.76 18.17 8.48
CA GLU A 155 11.58 18.33 7.03
C GLU A 155 10.15 18.79 6.68
N LEU A 156 9.17 18.47 7.56
CA LEU A 156 7.77 18.85 7.36
C LEU A 156 7.49 20.33 7.66
N GLN A 157 8.34 20.98 8.48
CA GLN A 157 8.20 22.39 8.84
C GLN A 157 8.76 23.35 7.78
N GLU A 158 9.65 22.89 6.89
CA GLU A 158 10.22 23.70 5.83
C GLU A 158 9.36 23.77 4.54
N ALA A 159 8.30 22.97 4.46
CA ALA A 159 7.43 22.85 3.27
C ALA A 159 6.16 23.73 3.32
N VAL A 160 6.07 24.69 4.25
CA VAL A 160 4.92 25.61 4.42
C VAL A 160 5.26 27.03 3.98
#